data_67b62c9f3b395e7ad7f52ed7554a8746
#
_entry.id   67b62c9f3b395e7ad7f52ed7554a8746
#
_cell.length_a   1.000
_cell.length_b   1.000
_cell.length_c   1.000
_cell.angle_alpha   90.00
_cell.angle_beta   90.00
_cell.angle_gamma   90.00
#
_symmetry.space_group_name_H-M   'P 1'
#
loop_
_entity.id
_entity.type
_entity.pdbx_description
1 polymer ?
#
loop_
_entity_poly.entity_id
_entity_poly.type
_entity_poly.pdbx_seq_one_letter_code
_entity_poly.pdbx_strand_id
1 'polypeptide(L)'
;PYARLKAAMDYWCALWFWPIDKADLLPSRQEFFFDMSLILEGNIRAVNVNSSGQMTIKFEADGSGLSYVTEGDQLALEFEAQYHDLGEVCLDDLRERSERLAIANQIAEKERFHHWELEFADVFEQNSGFDLIIGNPPWIKLAWNETGYLSDAEPLFAIKKYSAKQMTAKRDEVFENVIVKKGYLSEYEEVSGQQNFLNSLTNYSLLEGQQTNLYKCFIPLAIDCVNGDGSFAFVHPDGIFDDPNGGKLRKCIY
;
A
#
# COMPACT_ATOMS: atom_id res chain seq x y z
N PRO A 1 -16.75 -8.77 -8.49
CA PRO A 1 -16.52 -7.34 -8.18
C PRO A 1 -15.66 -7.16 -6.93
N TYR A 2 -16.04 -7.72 -5.77
CA TYR A 2 -15.31 -7.57 -4.50
C TYR A 2 -13.80 -7.87 -4.62
N ALA A 3 -13.40 -9.04 -5.12
CA ALA A 3 -11.99 -9.43 -5.23
C ALA A 3 -11.16 -8.45 -6.08
N ARG A 4 -11.76 -7.88 -7.13
CA ARG A 4 -11.09 -6.91 -8.01
C ARG A 4 -10.90 -5.58 -7.31
N LEU A 5 -11.91 -5.07 -6.63
CA LEU A 5 -11.81 -3.85 -5.83
C LEU A 5 -10.78 -4.03 -4.71
N LYS A 6 -10.85 -5.17 -4.00
CA LYS A 6 -9.86 -5.49 -2.97
C LYS A 6 -8.44 -5.52 -3.55
N ALA A 7 -8.22 -6.18 -4.67
CA ALA A 7 -6.90 -6.24 -5.30
C ALA A 7 -6.39 -4.84 -5.72
N ALA A 8 -7.27 -3.96 -6.19
CA ALA A 8 -6.91 -2.59 -6.54
C ALA A 8 -6.51 -1.77 -5.30
N MET A 9 -7.29 -1.86 -4.22
CA MET A 9 -7.00 -1.17 -2.95
C MET A 9 -5.75 -1.75 -2.28
N ASP A 10 -5.58 -3.06 -2.29
CA ASP A 10 -4.38 -3.75 -1.81
C ASP A 10 -3.14 -3.29 -2.58
N TYR A 11 -3.23 -3.16 -3.91
CA TYR A 11 -2.12 -2.70 -4.74
C TYR A 11 -1.68 -1.28 -4.37
N TRP A 12 -2.62 -0.35 -4.15
CA TRP A 12 -2.31 0.99 -3.66
C TRP A 12 -1.57 0.95 -2.31
N CYS A 13 -2.06 0.18 -1.36
CA CYS A 13 -1.42 0.05 -0.05
C CYS A 13 -0.04 -0.61 -0.15
N ALA A 14 0.12 -1.63 -1.01
CA ALA A 14 1.37 -2.35 -1.19
C ALA A 14 2.53 -1.47 -1.67
N LEU A 15 2.27 -0.37 -2.40
CA LEU A 15 3.32 0.56 -2.84
C LEU A 15 4.15 1.15 -1.68
N TRP A 16 3.57 1.22 -0.48
CA TRP A 16 4.25 1.74 0.72
C TRP A 16 5.17 0.72 1.38
N PHE A 17 4.96 -0.57 1.10
CA PHE A 17 5.66 -1.71 1.71
C PHE A 17 6.52 -2.46 0.69
N TRP A 18 6.87 -1.79 -0.41
CA TRP A 18 7.58 -2.42 -1.53
C TRP A 18 8.97 -2.88 -1.11
N PRO A 19 9.38 -4.14 -1.41
CA PRO A 19 10.67 -4.67 -1.02
C PRO A 19 11.82 -3.89 -1.67
N ILE A 20 12.85 -3.59 -0.90
CA ILE A 20 14.02 -2.82 -1.37
C ILE A 20 14.77 -3.58 -2.46
N ASP A 21 14.85 -4.89 -2.36
CA ASP A 21 15.51 -5.75 -3.34
C ASP A 21 14.73 -5.89 -4.67
N LYS A 22 13.50 -5.38 -4.71
CA LYS A 22 12.60 -5.31 -5.88
C LYS A 22 12.25 -3.87 -6.29
N ALA A 23 13.06 -2.89 -5.87
CA ALA A 23 12.79 -1.48 -6.11
C ALA A 23 12.73 -1.11 -7.60
N ASP A 24 13.41 -1.86 -8.46
CA ASP A 24 13.36 -1.73 -9.92
C ASP A 24 12.00 -2.09 -10.54
N LEU A 25 11.20 -2.86 -9.82
CA LEU A 25 9.84 -3.24 -10.21
C LEU A 25 8.76 -2.31 -9.62
N LEU A 26 9.15 -1.31 -8.80
CA LEU A 26 8.18 -0.32 -8.31
C LEU A 26 7.58 0.45 -9.50
N PRO A 27 6.25 0.47 -9.66
CA PRO A 27 5.63 1.04 -10.85
C PRO A 27 5.81 2.56 -10.92
N SER A 28 6.07 3.06 -12.12
CA SER A 28 5.82 4.47 -12.43
C SER A 28 4.32 4.77 -12.35
N ARG A 29 3.95 6.05 -12.32
CA ARG A 29 2.54 6.45 -12.30
C ARG A 29 1.74 5.88 -13.49
N GLN A 30 2.34 5.82 -14.67
CA GLN A 30 1.69 5.30 -15.87
C GLN A 30 1.47 3.79 -15.78
N GLU A 31 2.48 3.06 -15.34
CA GLU A 31 2.38 1.61 -15.11
C GLU A 31 1.37 1.26 -14.03
N PHE A 32 1.32 2.04 -12.94
CA PHE A 32 0.32 1.85 -11.90
C PHE A 32 -1.11 1.99 -12.44
N PHE A 33 -1.40 3.04 -13.22
CA PHE A 33 -2.72 3.20 -13.82
C PHE A 33 -3.05 2.12 -14.83
N PHE A 34 -2.06 1.65 -15.57
CA PHE A 34 -2.22 0.52 -16.49
C PHE A 34 -2.57 -0.76 -15.71
N ASP A 35 -1.80 -1.10 -14.68
CA ASP A 35 -2.06 -2.26 -13.83
C ASP A 35 -3.44 -2.16 -13.15
N MET A 36 -3.84 -0.96 -12.71
CA MET A 36 -5.17 -0.71 -12.15
C MET A 36 -6.28 -0.96 -13.15
N SER A 37 -6.12 -0.55 -14.42
CA SER A 37 -7.11 -0.84 -15.46
C SER A 37 -7.22 -2.33 -15.75
N LEU A 38 -6.10 -3.07 -15.71
CA LEU A 38 -6.11 -4.53 -15.82
C LEU A 38 -6.92 -5.20 -14.71
N ILE A 39 -6.71 -4.76 -13.46
CA ILE A 39 -7.42 -5.30 -12.30
C ILE A 39 -8.91 -4.99 -12.37
N LEU A 40 -9.28 -3.75 -12.72
CA LEU A 40 -10.65 -3.26 -12.64
C LEU A 40 -11.49 -3.58 -13.87
N GLU A 41 -10.94 -3.43 -15.05
CA GLU A 41 -11.69 -3.52 -16.31
C GLU A 41 -11.52 -4.87 -17.02
N GLY A 42 -10.37 -5.52 -16.83
CA GLY A 42 -10.11 -6.86 -17.36
C GLY A 42 -10.05 -6.99 -18.87
N ASN A 43 -10.08 -5.88 -19.58
CA ASN A 43 -10.22 -5.83 -21.02
C ASN A 43 -8.90 -5.71 -21.78
N ILE A 44 -7.85 -6.43 -21.37
CA ILE A 44 -6.73 -6.61 -22.27
C ILE A 44 -6.93 -7.94 -23.00
N ARG A 45 -7.54 -7.85 -24.14
CA ARG A 45 -7.53 -8.92 -25.12
C ARG A 45 -6.10 -9.13 -25.61
N ALA A 46 -5.71 -10.37 -25.70
CA ALA A 46 -4.38 -10.89 -25.91
C ALA A 46 -3.51 -10.15 -26.94
N VAL A 47 -2.22 -10.07 -26.67
CA VAL A 47 -1.25 -9.41 -27.54
C VAL A 47 -0.57 -10.45 -28.41
N ASN A 48 -0.77 -10.38 -29.71
CA ASN A 48 0.08 -11.06 -30.67
C ASN A 48 1.32 -10.21 -30.96
N VAL A 49 2.48 -10.78 -30.74
CA VAL A 49 3.73 -10.20 -31.22
C VAL A 49 3.94 -10.70 -32.65
N ASN A 50 3.84 -9.79 -33.63
CA ASN A 50 4.14 -10.12 -35.02
C ASN A 50 5.59 -10.60 -35.16
N SER A 51 5.87 -11.41 -36.17
CA SER A 51 7.21 -11.89 -36.52
C SER A 51 8.25 -10.77 -36.77
N SER A 52 7.82 -9.50 -36.85
CA SER A 52 8.64 -8.30 -36.92
C SER A 52 8.94 -7.65 -35.56
N GLY A 53 8.45 -8.21 -34.43
CA GLY A 53 8.66 -7.65 -33.09
C GLY A 53 7.85 -6.38 -32.80
N GLN A 54 6.90 -6.03 -33.64
CA GLN A 54 6.00 -4.88 -33.42
C GLN A 54 4.82 -5.26 -32.53
N MET A 55 4.49 -4.40 -31.59
CA MET A 55 3.45 -4.59 -30.59
C MET A 55 2.31 -3.59 -30.83
N THR A 56 1.14 -4.05 -31.22
CA THR A 56 -0.07 -3.21 -31.40
C THR A 56 -1.09 -3.53 -30.31
N ILE A 57 -1.46 -2.54 -29.51
CA ILE A 57 -2.55 -2.67 -28.55
C ILE A 57 -3.82 -2.18 -29.25
N LYS A 58 -4.77 -3.08 -29.50
CA LYS A 58 -6.09 -2.73 -30.01
C LYS A 58 -7.10 -2.76 -28.88
N PHE A 59 -7.71 -1.61 -28.61
CA PHE A 59 -8.87 -1.49 -27.75
C PHE A 59 -10.10 -1.33 -28.64
N GLU A 60 -11.09 -2.19 -28.55
CA GLU A 60 -12.31 -2.05 -29.37
C GLU A 60 -13.28 -1.06 -28.71
N ALA A 61 -13.77 -0.13 -29.54
CA ALA A 61 -14.73 0.91 -29.12
C ALA A 61 -16.16 0.44 -29.42
N ASP A 62 -16.64 -0.55 -28.69
CA ASP A 62 -18.06 -0.94 -28.69
C ASP A 62 -18.84 -0.33 -27.51
N GLY A 63 -18.33 0.77 -26.98
CA GLY A 63 -18.81 1.39 -25.74
C GLY A 63 -18.14 0.85 -24.48
N SER A 64 -17.24 -0.12 -24.60
CA SER A 64 -16.54 -0.80 -23.50
C SER A 64 -15.00 -0.65 -23.55
N GLY A 65 -14.43 0.04 -24.53
CA GLY A 65 -12.97 0.22 -24.65
C GLY A 65 -12.53 1.27 -25.66
N LEU A 66 -11.31 1.79 -25.49
CA LEU A 66 -10.66 2.76 -26.38
C LEU A 66 -9.75 2.04 -27.39
N SER A 67 -9.91 2.33 -28.69
CA SER A 67 -9.01 1.83 -29.72
C SER A 67 -7.98 2.90 -30.09
N TYR A 68 -6.68 2.60 -29.93
CA TYR A 68 -5.59 3.41 -30.45
C TYR A 68 -4.85 2.62 -31.53
N VAL A 69 -4.86 3.14 -32.74
CA VAL A 69 -3.99 2.69 -33.85
C VAL A 69 -2.98 3.79 -34.10
N THR A 70 -1.72 3.55 -33.78
CA THR A 70 -0.64 4.46 -34.19
C THR A 70 0.08 3.88 -35.41
N GLU A 71 0.00 4.60 -36.53
CA GLU A 71 0.86 4.35 -37.67
C GLU A 71 2.23 4.98 -37.43
N GLY A 72 3.29 4.16 -37.52
CA GLY A 72 4.67 4.59 -37.40
C GLY A 72 5.48 3.70 -36.46
N ASP A 73 6.80 3.75 -36.50
CA ASP A 73 7.81 2.90 -35.83
C ASP A 73 7.63 2.60 -34.30
N GLN A 74 6.42 2.33 -33.87
CA GLN A 74 6.08 2.00 -32.48
C GLN A 74 5.78 0.50 -32.36
N LEU A 75 6.27 -0.10 -31.29
CA LEU A 75 6.01 -1.47 -30.90
C LEU A 75 4.50 -1.75 -30.86
N ALA A 76 4.03 -2.63 -31.73
CA ALA A 76 2.65 -3.08 -31.78
C ALA A 76 2.52 -4.43 -31.07
N LEU A 77 1.76 -4.48 -30.00
CA LEU A 77 1.39 -5.69 -29.29
C LEU A 77 -0.03 -6.09 -29.70
N GLU A 78 -0.19 -7.16 -30.46
CA GLU A 78 -1.50 -7.78 -30.71
C GLU A 78 -1.72 -8.88 -29.66
N PHE A 79 -2.78 -8.73 -28.87
CA PHE A 79 -3.21 -9.72 -27.90
C PHE A 79 -4.37 -10.54 -28.48
N GLU A 80 -4.19 -11.84 -28.70
CA GLU A 80 -5.30 -12.77 -28.94
C GLU A 80 -5.83 -13.30 -27.61
N ALA A 81 -7.03 -12.89 -27.24
CA ALA A 81 -7.76 -13.50 -26.15
C ALA A 81 -8.33 -14.85 -26.59
N GLN A 82 -7.99 -15.92 -25.90
CA GLN A 82 -8.95 -17.00 -25.76
C GLN A 82 -10.13 -16.43 -24.95
N TYR A 83 -11.31 -16.40 -25.59
CA TYR A 83 -12.55 -15.97 -24.95
C TYR A 83 -12.82 -16.84 -23.72
N HIS A 84 -12.50 -16.34 -22.54
CA HIS A 84 -13.21 -16.66 -21.33
C HIS A 84 -14.22 -15.52 -21.09
N ASP A 85 -15.44 -15.85 -20.72
CA ASP A 85 -16.60 -15.00 -20.61
C ASP A 85 -16.32 -13.52 -20.33
N LEU A 86 -16.92 -12.65 -21.16
CA LEU A 86 -16.91 -11.20 -21.03
C LEU A 86 -17.27 -10.80 -19.58
N GLY A 87 -16.27 -10.45 -18.78
CA GLY A 87 -16.48 -9.92 -17.43
C GLY A 87 -15.71 -10.59 -16.29
N GLU A 88 -15.14 -11.78 -16.47
CA GLU A 88 -14.32 -12.39 -15.42
C GLU A 88 -12.82 -12.14 -15.66
N VAL A 89 -12.28 -11.21 -14.88
CA VAL A 89 -10.82 -11.09 -14.74
C VAL A 89 -10.37 -12.21 -13.81
N CYS A 90 -9.58 -13.13 -14.32
CA CYS A 90 -8.85 -14.05 -13.48
C CYS A 90 -7.67 -13.32 -12.85
N LEU A 91 -7.79 -12.93 -11.58
CA LEU A 91 -6.71 -12.24 -10.87
C LEU A 91 -5.46 -13.10 -10.75
N ASP A 92 -5.61 -14.42 -10.69
CA ASP A 92 -4.48 -15.35 -10.59
C ASP A 92 -3.67 -15.36 -11.90
N ASP A 93 -4.35 -15.37 -13.05
CA ASP A 93 -3.67 -15.24 -14.35
C ASP A 93 -2.92 -13.90 -14.48
N LEU A 94 -3.49 -12.80 -13.95
CA LEU A 94 -2.81 -11.50 -13.93
C LEU A 94 -1.57 -11.52 -13.05
N ARG A 95 -1.63 -12.17 -11.90
CA ARG A 95 -0.51 -12.31 -10.96
C ARG A 95 0.60 -13.20 -11.55
N GLU A 96 0.24 -14.26 -12.27
CA GLU A 96 1.21 -15.12 -12.96
C GLU A 96 1.95 -14.39 -14.09
N ARG A 97 1.27 -13.46 -14.77
CA ARG A 97 1.82 -12.71 -15.92
C ARG A 97 2.55 -11.43 -15.52
N SER A 98 2.26 -10.86 -14.35
CA SER A 98 2.84 -9.62 -13.87
C SER A 98 3.53 -9.82 -12.53
N GLU A 99 4.87 -9.79 -12.52
CA GLU A 99 5.66 -9.88 -11.30
C GLU A 99 5.29 -8.76 -10.30
N ARG A 100 4.95 -7.56 -10.78
CA ARG A 100 4.49 -6.46 -9.93
C ARG A 100 3.20 -6.81 -9.18
N LEU A 101 2.21 -7.35 -9.88
CA LEU A 101 0.94 -7.74 -9.26
C LEU A 101 1.12 -8.93 -8.31
N ALA A 102 2.04 -9.85 -8.61
CA ALA A 102 2.41 -10.92 -7.70
C ALA A 102 3.05 -10.38 -6.41
N ILE A 103 3.99 -9.43 -6.52
CA ILE A 103 4.62 -8.77 -5.37
C ILE A 103 3.57 -8.03 -4.53
N ALA A 104 2.71 -7.22 -5.16
CA ALA A 104 1.65 -6.50 -4.46
C ALA A 104 0.71 -7.46 -3.70
N ASN A 105 0.35 -8.59 -4.30
CA ASN A 105 -0.46 -9.61 -3.63
C ASN A 105 0.26 -10.24 -2.43
N GLN A 106 1.56 -10.56 -2.56
CA GLN A 106 2.36 -11.11 -1.46
C GLN A 106 2.44 -10.12 -0.28
N ILE A 107 2.62 -8.83 -0.57
CA ILE A 107 2.61 -7.77 0.45
C ILE A 107 1.23 -7.71 1.11
N ALA A 108 0.14 -7.70 0.33
CA ALA A 108 -1.22 -7.64 0.87
C ALA A 108 -1.56 -8.84 1.76
N GLU A 109 -1.11 -10.05 1.42
CA GLU A 109 -1.27 -11.24 2.25
C GLU A 109 -0.46 -11.16 3.55
N LYS A 110 0.75 -10.61 3.50
CA LYS A 110 1.62 -10.41 4.66
C LYS A 110 1.04 -9.35 5.61
N GLU A 111 0.75 -8.17 5.09
CA GLU A 111 0.31 -7.00 5.87
C GLU A 111 -1.19 -7.07 6.25
N ARG A 112 -1.99 -7.87 5.54
CA ARG A 112 -3.43 -8.08 5.79
C ARG A 112 -4.21 -6.77 5.80
N PHE A 113 -4.08 -5.98 4.72
CA PHE A 113 -4.80 -4.72 4.59
C PHE A 113 -6.31 -4.91 4.76
N HIS A 114 -6.91 -4.00 5.53
CA HIS A 114 -8.34 -3.99 5.81
C HIS A 114 -8.97 -2.71 5.24
N HIS A 115 -9.96 -2.88 4.38
CA HIS A 115 -10.63 -1.79 3.69
C HIS A 115 -12.07 -1.66 4.19
N TRP A 116 -12.30 -0.75 5.13
CA TRP A 116 -13.58 -0.61 5.84
C TRP A 116 -14.77 -0.45 4.92
N GLU A 117 -14.68 0.43 3.92
CA GLU A 117 -15.77 0.69 2.96
C GLU A 117 -16.09 -0.54 2.09
N LEU A 118 -15.10 -1.38 1.82
CA LEU A 118 -15.28 -2.60 1.04
C LEU A 118 -15.82 -3.74 1.88
N GLU A 119 -15.28 -3.91 3.09
CA GLU A 119 -15.70 -5.00 4.00
C GLU A 119 -17.11 -4.78 4.56
N PHE A 120 -17.54 -3.54 4.69
CA PHE A 120 -18.86 -3.14 5.17
C PHE A 120 -19.65 -2.35 4.12
N ALA A 121 -19.53 -2.77 2.85
CA ALA A 121 -20.11 -2.04 1.72
C ALA A 121 -21.63 -1.80 1.85
N ASP A 122 -22.36 -2.74 2.44
CA ASP A 122 -23.78 -2.61 2.73
C ASP A 122 -24.09 -1.51 3.76
N VAL A 123 -23.25 -1.34 4.78
CA VAL A 123 -23.39 -0.27 5.78
C VAL A 123 -23.11 1.10 5.14
N PHE A 124 -22.06 1.20 4.33
CA PHE A 124 -21.71 2.45 3.65
C PHE A 124 -22.73 2.82 2.57
N GLU A 125 -23.28 1.84 1.85
CA GLU A 125 -24.32 2.08 0.84
C GLU A 125 -25.65 2.55 1.48
N GLN A 126 -26.06 1.94 2.58
CA GLN A 126 -27.36 2.22 3.21
C GLN A 126 -27.32 3.45 4.12
N ASN A 127 -26.25 3.60 4.91
CA ASN A 127 -26.16 4.59 5.99
C ASN A 127 -25.00 5.59 5.81
N SER A 128 -24.21 5.48 4.75
CA SER A 128 -23.01 6.31 4.52
C SER A 128 -21.95 6.19 5.63
N GLY A 129 -21.96 5.11 6.40
CA GLY A 129 -21.03 4.82 7.48
C GLY A 129 -21.68 4.24 8.74
N PHE A 130 -20.89 4.14 9.80
CA PHE A 130 -21.32 3.58 11.08
C PHE A 130 -22.05 4.60 11.96
N ASP A 131 -23.08 4.19 12.68
CA ASP A 131 -23.78 5.04 13.66
C ASP A 131 -22.91 5.29 14.92
N LEU A 132 -22.11 4.28 15.29
CA LEU A 132 -21.28 4.36 16.49
C LEU A 132 -19.98 3.57 16.32
N ILE A 133 -18.85 4.22 16.61
CA ILE A 133 -17.53 3.59 16.65
C ILE A 133 -16.96 3.73 18.06
N ILE A 134 -16.71 2.61 18.74
CA ILE A 134 -16.11 2.61 20.08
C ILE A 134 -14.84 1.77 20.04
N GLY A 135 -13.76 2.26 20.65
CA GLY A 135 -12.51 1.51 20.67
C GLY A 135 -11.48 2.00 21.69
N ASN A 136 -10.47 1.17 21.85
CA ASN A 136 -9.22 1.51 22.51
C ASN A 136 -8.09 1.25 21.53
N PRO A 137 -7.76 2.23 20.66
CA PRO A 137 -6.71 2.06 19.67
C PRO A 137 -5.34 1.88 20.34
N PRO A 138 -4.39 1.19 19.70
CA PRO A 138 -3.07 0.94 20.29
C PRO A 138 -2.27 2.24 20.45
N TRP A 139 -1.63 2.42 21.62
CA TRP A 139 -0.84 3.61 21.98
C TRP A 139 0.64 3.41 21.62
N ILE A 140 0.87 3.05 20.38
CA ILE A 140 2.20 2.70 19.89
C ILE A 140 2.73 3.82 18.99
N LYS A 141 3.93 4.30 19.34
CA LYS A 141 4.70 5.21 18.49
C LYS A 141 5.51 4.38 17.51
N LEU A 142 5.24 4.54 16.23
CA LEU A 142 6.02 3.91 15.18
C LEU A 142 7.33 4.67 14.98
N ALA A 143 8.44 4.00 15.24
CA ALA A 143 9.77 4.53 14.98
C ALA A 143 10.73 3.36 14.75
N TRP A 144 11.48 3.43 13.65
CA TRP A 144 12.53 2.46 13.40
C TRP A 144 13.59 2.52 14.51
N ASN A 145 13.89 1.37 15.09
CA ASN A 145 14.90 1.24 16.13
C ASN A 145 16.01 0.28 15.69
N GLU A 146 16.95 0.78 14.90
CA GLU A 146 18.08 0.01 14.40
C GLU A 146 18.89 -0.65 15.51
N THR A 147 19.17 0.10 16.58
CA THR A 147 19.92 -0.40 17.73
C THR A 147 19.20 -1.56 18.41
N GLY A 148 17.88 -1.46 18.56
CA GLY A 148 17.06 -2.53 19.13
C GLY A 148 17.19 -3.81 18.31
N TYR A 149 16.96 -3.72 17.00
CA TYR A 149 17.04 -4.86 16.11
C TYR A 149 18.43 -5.52 16.12
N LEU A 150 19.49 -4.71 15.96
CA LEU A 150 20.86 -5.22 15.92
C LEU A 150 21.32 -5.81 17.25
N SER A 151 20.72 -5.38 18.37
CA SER A 151 21.04 -5.92 19.70
C SER A 151 20.65 -7.38 19.88
N ASP A 152 19.63 -7.83 19.15
CA ASP A 152 19.19 -9.23 19.20
C ASP A 152 20.23 -10.16 18.54
N ALA A 153 20.95 -9.68 17.55
CA ALA A 153 22.03 -10.42 16.89
C ALA A 153 23.38 -10.23 17.62
N GLU A 154 23.67 -9.03 18.12
CA GLU A 154 24.92 -8.65 18.79
C GLU A 154 24.61 -7.73 19.99
N PRO A 155 24.54 -8.27 21.22
CA PRO A 155 24.16 -7.51 22.42
C PRO A 155 25.01 -6.27 22.71
N LEU A 156 26.20 -6.18 22.14
CA LEU A 156 27.07 -5.00 22.32
C LEU A 156 26.46 -3.73 21.73
N PHE A 157 25.52 -3.81 20.78
CA PHE A 157 24.80 -2.65 20.26
C PHE A 157 23.96 -1.97 21.36
N ALA A 158 23.36 -2.73 22.26
CA ALA A 158 22.61 -2.17 23.39
C ALA A 158 23.52 -1.65 24.51
N ILE A 159 24.66 -2.33 24.77
CA ILE A 159 25.52 -2.06 25.93
C ILE A 159 26.46 -0.89 25.63
N LYS A 160 27.06 -0.86 24.44
CA LYS A 160 28.00 0.19 24.02
C LYS A 160 27.25 1.27 23.24
N LYS A 161 27.40 2.51 23.67
CA LYS A 161 26.90 3.67 22.92
C LYS A 161 27.82 3.95 21.72
N TYR A 162 27.65 3.20 20.67
CA TYR A 162 28.43 3.39 19.44
C TYR A 162 28.14 4.76 18.82
N SER A 163 29.19 5.42 18.30
CA SER A 163 29.02 6.56 17.38
C SER A 163 28.45 6.09 16.05
N ALA A 164 27.86 7.00 15.25
CA ALA A 164 27.28 6.67 13.94
C ALA A 164 28.25 5.89 13.04
N LYS A 165 29.53 6.28 13.00
CA LYS A 165 30.58 5.59 12.23
C LYS A 165 30.85 4.17 12.73
N GLN A 166 30.89 3.98 14.04
CA GLN A 166 31.08 2.66 14.65
C GLN A 166 29.86 1.78 14.43
N MET A 167 28.64 2.35 14.52
CA MET A 167 27.41 1.67 14.22
C MET A 167 27.42 1.09 12.81
N THR A 168 27.77 1.93 11.79
CA THR A 168 27.84 1.48 10.40
C THR A 168 28.83 0.33 10.22
N ALA A 169 30.07 0.47 10.75
CA ALA A 169 31.09 -0.57 10.62
C ALA A 169 30.67 -1.90 11.28
N LYS A 170 30.07 -1.82 12.49
CA LYS A 170 29.59 -2.99 13.19
C LYS A 170 28.36 -3.65 12.53
N ARG A 171 27.47 -2.85 11.96
CA ARG A 171 26.35 -3.34 11.16
C ARG A 171 26.84 -4.15 9.96
N ASP A 172 27.85 -3.67 9.26
CA ASP A 172 28.42 -4.36 8.10
C ASP A 172 29.03 -5.72 8.49
N GLU A 173 29.69 -5.82 9.66
CA GLU A 173 30.17 -7.09 10.22
C GLU A 173 29.01 -8.06 10.50
N VAL A 174 27.91 -7.58 11.13
CA VAL A 174 26.74 -8.40 11.44
C VAL A 174 26.01 -8.84 10.16
N PHE A 175 26.02 -8.02 9.13
CA PHE A 175 25.39 -8.31 7.82
C PHE A 175 26.18 -9.31 6.96
N GLU A 176 27.37 -9.74 7.36
CA GLU A 176 28.01 -10.94 6.79
C GLU A 176 27.11 -12.17 7.01
N ASN A 177 26.31 -12.18 8.08
CA ASN A 177 25.25 -13.16 8.26
C ASN A 177 24.02 -12.78 7.41
N VAL A 178 23.82 -13.49 6.31
CA VAL A 178 22.74 -13.26 5.34
C VAL A 178 21.35 -13.34 5.98
N ILE A 179 21.15 -14.20 6.99
CA ILE A 179 19.87 -14.37 7.67
C ILE A 179 19.54 -13.10 8.47
N VAL A 180 20.51 -12.57 9.22
CA VAL A 180 20.34 -11.34 10.00
C VAL A 180 20.10 -10.16 9.08
N LYS A 181 20.85 -10.03 7.99
CA LYS A 181 20.65 -8.97 6.99
C LYS A 181 19.25 -9.03 6.38
N LYS A 182 18.78 -10.21 5.98
CA LYS A 182 17.44 -10.37 5.40
C LYS A 182 16.34 -10.02 6.41
N GLY A 183 16.47 -10.46 7.65
CA GLY A 183 15.52 -10.11 8.71
C GLY A 183 15.50 -8.61 9.00
N TYR A 184 16.69 -7.97 9.05
CA TYR A 184 16.81 -6.53 9.21
C TYR A 184 16.09 -5.75 8.10
N LEU A 185 16.29 -6.13 6.85
CA LEU A 185 15.65 -5.47 5.71
C LEU A 185 14.13 -5.64 5.77
N SER A 186 13.64 -6.85 6.07
CA SER A 186 12.20 -7.11 6.18
C SER A 186 11.53 -6.29 7.29
N GLU A 187 12.16 -6.18 8.46
CA GLU A 187 11.65 -5.36 9.57
C GLU A 187 11.72 -3.86 9.24
N TYR A 188 12.80 -3.43 8.61
CA TYR A 188 12.97 -2.05 8.18
C TYR A 188 11.91 -1.65 7.15
N GLU A 189 11.65 -2.50 6.14
CA GLU A 189 10.64 -2.30 5.12
C GLU A 189 9.25 -2.15 5.75
N GLU A 190 8.90 -3.03 6.68
CA GLU A 190 7.62 -3.02 7.38
C GLU A 190 7.43 -1.74 8.20
N VAL A 191 8.36 -1.43 9.10
CA VAL A 191 8.26 -0.25 9.96
C VAL A 191 8.31 1.04 9.14
N SER A 192 9.20 1.13 8.15
CA SER A 192 9.31 2.31 7.29
C SER A 192 8.08 2.47 6.39
N GLY A 193 7.54 1.38 5.86
CA GLY A 193 6.30 1.36 5.09
C GLY A 193 5.13 1.89 5.90
N GLN A 194 4.93 1.37 7.10
CA GLN A 194 3.90 1.84 8.04
C GLN A 194 4.06 3.33 8.37
N GLN A 195 5.29 3.76 8.70
CA GLN A 195 5.54 5.18 8.99
C GLN A 195 5.22 6.08 7.79
N ASN A 196 5.67 5.72 6.60
CA ASN A 196 5.47 6.51 5.40
C ASN A 196 3.97 6.56 5.02
N PHE A 197 3.27 5.44 5.11
CA PHE A 197 1.82 5.36 4.88
C PHE A 197 1.05 6.28 5.82
N LEU A 198 1.34 6.21 7.13
CA LEU A 198 0.65 6.96 8.17
C LEU A 198 1.04 8.45 8.23
N ASN A 199 2.23 8.82 7.74
CA ASN A 199 2.67 10.22 7.63
C ASN A 199 2.30 10.85 6.28
N SER A 200 1.76 10.09 5.35
CA SER A 200 1.38 10.62 4.03
C SER A 200 0.21 11.59 4.15
N LEU A 201 0.36 12.78 3.57
CA LEU A 201 -0.71 13.78 3.49
C LEU A 201 -1.90 13.28 2.65
N THR A 202 -1.66 12.36 1.73
CA THR A 202 -2.72 11.74 0.92
C THR A 202 -3.62 10.87 1.78
N ASN A 203 -3.03 10.15 2.75
CA ASN A 203 -3.76 9.20 3.59
C ASN A 203 -4.29 9.86 4.87
N TYR A 204 -3.49 10.74 5.50
CA TYR A 204 -3.77 11.32 6.82
C TYR A 204 -3.48 12.83 6.86
N SER A 205 -4.18 13.62 6.05
CA SER A 205 -3.99 15.08 5.95
C SER A 205 -4.19 15.83 7.27
N LEU A 206 -5.03 15.31 8.18
CA LEU A 206 -5.29 15.90 9.50
C LEU A 206 -4.12 15.75 10.48
N LEU A 207 -3.19 14.83 10.19
CA LEU A 207 -2.02 14.54 11.04
C LEU A 207 -0.72 15.20 10.54
N GLU A 208 -0.81 16.14 9.62
CA GLU A 208 0.35 16.82 9.05
C GLU A 208 1.28 17.39 10.13
N GLY A 209 2.57 17.04 10.05
CA GLY A 209 3.61 17.51 10.96
C GLY A 209 3.56 16.92 12.38
N GLN A 210 2.65 16.01 12.66
CA GLN A 210 2.59 15.30 13.93
C GLN A 210 3.47 14.05 13.90
N GLN A 211 3.95 13.66 15.08
CA GLN A 211 4.66 12.39 15.19
C GLN A 211 3.69 11.21 15.10
N THR A 212 4.05 10.23 14.26
CA THR A 212 3.23 9.03 14.05
C THR A 212 3.02 8.27 15.35
N ASN A 213 1.76 8.18 15.77
CA ASN A 213 1.30 7.34 16.84
C ASN A 213 -0.02 6.72 16.43
N LEU A 214 -0.16 5.41 16.55
CA LEU A 214 -1.29 4.67 16.00
C LEU A 214 -2.63 5.21 16.49
N TYR A 215 -2.81 5.53 17.78
CA TYR A 215 -4.09 6.05 18.26
C TYR A 215 -4.53 7.33 17.56
N LYS A 216 -3.57 8.20 17.19
CA LYS A 216 -3.89 9.42 16.43
C LYS A 216 -4.43 9.12 15.03
N CYS A 217 -3.93 8.05 14.40
CA CYS A 217 -4.36 7.65 13.06
C CYS A 217 -5.79 7.06 13.05
N PHE A 218 -6.23 6.47 14.16
CA PHE A 218 -7.60 5.95 14.28
C PHE A 218 -8.66 7.07 14.33
N ILE A 219 -8.30 8.29 14.73
CA ILE A 219 -9.26 9.40 14.80
C ILE A 219 -9.71 9.87 13.42
N PRO A 220 -8.83 10.23 12.47
CA PRO A 220 -9.24 10.52 11.10
C PRO A 220 -10.01 9.37 10.46
N LEU A 221 -9.54 8.14 10.66
CA LEU A 221 -10.23 6.96 10.14
C LEU A 221 -11.66 6.83 10.68
N ALA A 222 -11.88 7.11 11.98
CA ALA A 222 -13.22 7.10 12.54
C ALA A 222 -14.09 8.23 12.00
N ILE A 223 -13.51 9.41 11.76
CA ILE A 223 -14.21 10.55 11.14
C ILE A 223 -14.68 10.18 9.72
N ASP A 224 -13.84 9.47 8.96
CA ASP A 224 -14.15 9.06 7.60
C ASP A 224 -15.17 7.89 7.55
N CYS A 225 -15.21 7.05 8.60
CA CYS A 225 -16.08 5.87 8.64
C CYS A 225 -17.41 6.09 9.37
N VAL A 226 -17.57 7.13 10.19
CA VAL A 226 -18.82 7.43 10.89
C VAL A 226 -19.79 8.15 9.95
N ASN A 227 -21.09 7.85 10.04
CA ASN A 227 -22.10 8.58 9.26
C ASN A 227 -22.36 10.00 9.82
N GLY A 228 -23.09 10.83 9.07
CA GLY A 228 -23.29 12.25 9.40
C GLY A 228 -23.98 12.51 10.74
N ASP A 229 -24.76 11.57 11.25
CA ASP A 229 -25.47 11.65 12.55
C ASP A 229 -24.82 10.74 13.61
N GLY A 230 -23.77 10.01 13.24
CA GLY A 230 -23.09 9.07 14.08
C GLY A 230 -22.10 9.71 15.06
N SER A 231 -21.51 8.87 15.89
CA SER A 231 -20.55 9.30 16.90
C SER A 231 -19.42 8.29 17.03
N PHE A 232 -18.23 8.76 17.46
CA PHE A 232 -17.15 7.84 17.86
C PHE A 232 -16.61 8.21 19.25
N ALA A 233 -16.09 7.20 19.95
CA ALA A 233 -15.47 7.35 21.27
C ALA A 233 -14.27 6.43 21.42
N PHE A 234 -13.11 7.01 21.70
CA PHE A 234 -11.87 6.27 21.91
C PHE A 234 -11.28 6.51 23.29
N VAL A 235 -10.71 5.47 23.89
CA VAL A 235 -9.81 5.59 25.04
C VAL A 235 -8.40 5.81 24.49
N HIS A 236 -7.81 6.98 24.75
CA HIS A 236 -6.49 7.34 24.23
C HIS A 236 -5.78 8.32 25.15
N PRO A 237 -4.43 8.49 25.05
CA PRO A 237 -3.69 9.52 25.77
C PRO A 237 -4.13 10.93 25.38
N ASP A 238 -3.94 11.89 26.31
CA ASP A 238 -4.27 13.31 26.14
C ASP A 238 -3.41 14.08 25.12
N GLY A 239 -2.34 13.46 24.62
CA GLY A 239 -1.38 14.09 23.71
C GLY A 239 -1.94 14.70 22.42
N ILE A 240 -3.20 14.45 22.03
CA ILE A 240 -3.85 15.16 20.92
C ILE A 240 -4.18 16.63 21.29
N PHE A 241 -4.41 16.90 22.56
CA PHE A 241 -4.77 18.23 23.04
C PHE A 241 -3.56 19.16 23.15
N ASP A 242 -2.40 18.59 23.49
CA ASP A 242 -1.16 19.34 23.77
C ASP A 242 -0.18 19.37 22.60
N ASP A 243 -0.39 18.59 21.52
CA ASP A 243 0.50 18.57 20.37
C ASP A 243 0.49 19.92 19.64
N PRO A 244 1.62 20.63 19.57
CA PRO A 244 1.68 21.95 18.90
C PRO A 244 1.27 21.87 17.43
N ASN A 245 1.50 20.76 16.75
CA ASN A 245 1.16 20.54 15.35
C ASN A 245 -0.27 19.96 15.17
N GLY A 246 -0.98 19.67 16.26
CA GLY A 246 -2.31 19.05 16.24
C GLY A 246 -3.48 19.99 15.88
N GLY A 247 -3.20 21.21 15.42
CA GLY A 247 -4.23 22.22 15.17
C GLY A 247 -5.28 21.82 14.14
N LYS A 248 -4.88 21.15 13.06
CA LYS A 248 -5.81 20.67 12.02
C LYS A 248 -6.77 19.62 12.57
N LEU A 249 -6.24 18.61 13.28
CA LEU A 249 -7.04 17.55 13.89
C LEU A 249 -8.01 18.12 14.92
N ARG A 250 -7.54 18.97 15.83
CA ARG A 250 -8.41 19.60 16.86
C ARG A 250 -9.55 20.39 16.27
N LYS A 251 -9.32 21.15 15.19
CA LYS A 251 -10.41 21.90 14.50
C LYS A 251 -11.47 21.00 13.87
N CYS A 252 -11.11 19.76 13.56
CA CYS A 252 -12.06 18.79 13.00
C CYS A 252 -12.90 18.12 14.10
N ILE A 253 -12.35 18.02 15.32
CA ILE A 253 -13.01 17.35 16.45
C ILE A 253 -13.95 18.33 17.19
N TYR A 254 -13.65 19.64 17.21
CA TYR A 254 -14.42 20.69 17.90
C TYR A 254 -15.26 21.54 16.94
#